data_01fd8690928acfe01cc6cd19de30469f
#
_entry.id   01fd8690928acfe01cc6cd19de30469f
#
_cell.length_a   1.000
_cell.length_b   1.000
_cell.length_c   1.000
_cell.angle_alpha   90.00
_cell.angle_beta   90.00
_cell.angle_gamma   90.00
#
_symmetry.space_group_name_H-M   'P 1'
#
loop_
_entity.id
_entity.type
_entity.pdbx_description
1 polymer ?
#
loop_
_entity_poly.entity_id
_entity_poly.type
_entity_poly.pdbx_seq_one_letter_code
_entity_poly.pdbx_strand_id
1 'polypeptide(L)'
;TAEVKAEVDVCVTSSNYLKICENLPGNKLIFVPDKFMGEHLQNSLRGKKEVIIYDGVCEVHALFTGEKVLSWKERAKNIGIDLQVLSHPECAADVLEESDIIGSSEVLIKESIRLGQEGMTDIMLITECGTADRVMAETKQKLNIMGTCVMCRHMKATLLEDILQALREPRAEQIIELDQKIIEKAKFSLDEMFRYAEL
;
A
#
# COMPACT_ATOMS: atom_id res chain seq x y z
N THR A 1 -13.06 8.18 3.74
CA THR A 1 -14.37 8.68 3.26
C THR A 1 -14.22 10.08 2.68
N ALA A 2 -15.25 10.60 2.02
CA ALA A 2 -15.28 11.97 1.49
C ALA A 2 -15.21 13.01 2.62
N GLU A 3 -15.84 12.73 3.76
CA GLU A 3 -15.83 13.58 4.95
C GLU A 3 -14.40 13.74 5.49
N VAL A 4 -13.63 12.66 5.59
CA VAL A 4 -12.22 12.74 6.01
C VAL A 4 -11.39 13.53 5.01
N LYS A 5 -11.59 13.31 3.71
CA LYS A 5 -10.91 14.07 2.65
C LYS A 5 -11.26 15.57 2.67
N ALA A 6 -12.48 15.90 3.11
CA ALA A 6 -12.89 17.30 3.26
C ALA A 6 -12.23 18.03 4.44
N GLU A 7 -11.61 17.32 5.38
CA GLU A 7 -10.95 17.87 6.56
C GLU A 7 -9.42 17.82 6.50
N VAL A 8 -8.85 17.34 5.37
CA VAL A 8 -7.39 17.29 5.15
C VAL A 8 -6.98 18.25 4.04
N ASP A 9 -5.75 18.75 4.10
CA ASP A 9 -5.21 19.69 3.11
C ASP A 9 -4.86 18.99 1.80
N VAL A 10 -4.38 17.73 1.86
CA VAL A 10 -3.93 16.96 0.71
C VAL A 10 -4.18 15.47 0.90
N CYS A 11 -4.61 14.79 -0.14
CA CYS A 11 -4.67 13.33 -0.18
C CYS A 11 -3.33 12.74 -0.63
N VAL A 12 -3.05 11.54 -0.17
CA VAL A 12 -1.89 10.74 -0.62
C VAL A 12 -2.30 9.29 -0.81
N THR A 13 -1.46 8.54 -1.50
CA THR A 13 -1.54 7.09 -1.65
C THR A 13 -0.20 6.47 -1.28
N SER A 14 -0.14 5.15 -1.08
CA SER A 14 1.12 4.43 -0.84
C SER A 14 2.16 4.59 -1.96
N SER A 15 1.75 5.05 -3.14
CA SER A 15 2.65 5.27 -4.26
C SER A 15 3.28 6.66 -4.31
N ASN A 16 2.69 7.69 -3.67
CA ASN A 16 3.11 9.08 -3.83
C ASN A 16 3.34 9.84 -2.51
N TYR A 17 2.99 9.26 -1.34
CA TYR A 17 3.03 9.97 -0.06
C TYR A 17 4.40 10.53 0.31
N LEU A 18 5.50 9.82 0.03
CA LEU A 18 6.85 10.30 0.32
C LEU A 18 7.14 11.59 -0.47
N LYS A 19 6.93 11.54 -1.77
CA LYS A 19 7.17 12.68 -2.67
C LYS A 19 6.30 13.88 -2.30
N ILE A 20 5.01 13.65 -2.10
CA ILE A 20 4.05 14.72 -1.76
C ILE A 20 4.41 15.34 -0.42
N CYS A 21 4.58 14.52 0.64
CA CYS A 21 4.85 15.00 1.99
C CYS A 21 6.20 15.73 2.09
N GLU A 22 7.20 15.35 1.29
CA GLU A 22 8.47 16.08 1.21
C GLU A 22 8.29 17.49 0.64
N ASN A 23 7.44 17.63 -0.38
CA ASN A 23 7.21 18.88 -1.09
C ASN A 23 6.15 19.80 -0.45
N LEU A 24 5.36 19.31 0.52
CA LEU A 24 4.41 20.15 1.24
C LEU A 24 5.13 21.28 1.99
N PRO A 25 4.53 22.48 2.10
CA PRO A 25 5.09 23.56 2.89
C PRO A 25 5.10 23.24 4.40
N GLY A 26 5.96 23.95 5.15
CA GLY A 26 6.06 23.80 6.60
C GLY A 26 6.93 22.62 7.02
N ASN A 27 7.12 22.52 8.35
CA ASN A 27 8.00 21.56 9.00
C ASN A 27 7.25 20.54 9.87
N LYS A 28 5.92 20.56 9.85
CA LYS A 28 5.05 19.67 10.64
C LYS A 28 3.90 19.17 9.81
N LEU A 29 3.65 17.86 9.88
CA LEU A 29 2.56 17.16 9.15
C LEU A 29 1.74 16.35 10.16
N ILE A 30 0.42 16.26 9.92
CA ILE A 30 -0.45 15.25 10.54
C ILE A 30 -0.72 14.19 9.49
N PHE A 31 -0.35 12.95 9.76
CA PHE A 31 -0.48 11.84 8.83
C PHE A 31 -1.57 10.86 9.29
N VAL A 32 -2.54 10.65 8.44
CA VAL A 32 -3.66 9.71 8.64
C VAL A 32 -3.82 8.85 7.39
N PRO A 33 -4.35 7.64 7.46
CA PRO A 33 -4.86 6.93 8.64
C PRO A 33 -3.90 5.87 9.21
N ASP A 34 -2.80 5.53 8.50
CA ASP A 34 -1.97 4.38 8.82
C ASP A 34 -0.70 4.76 9.59
N LYS A 35 -0.50 4.12 10.74
CA LYS A 35 0.61 4.34 11.65
C LYS A 35 1.95 3.92 11.05
N PHE A 36 2.02 2.72 10.49
CA PHE A 36 3.29 2.19 9.99
C PHE A 36 3.79 2.96 8.78
N MET A 37 2.87 3.33 7.86
CA MET A 37 3.20 4.22 6.76
C MET A 37 3.62 5.61 7.27
N GLY A 38 3.00 6.11 8.35
CA GLY A 38 3.39 7.34 9.03
C GLY A 38 4.79 7.26 9.67
N GLU A 39 5.14 6.15 10.31
CA GLU A 39 6.46 5.89 10.88
C GLU A 39 7.53 5.81 9.77
N HIS A 40 7.24 5.14 8.65
CA HIS A 40 8.11 5.10 7.50
C HIS A 40 8.33 6.51 6.91
N LEU A 41 7.27 7.32 6.81
CA LEU A 41 7.34 8.72 6.39
C LEU A 41 8.21 9.55 7.35
N GLN A 42 8.00 9.42 8.68
CA GLN A 42 8.80 10.13 9.68
C GLN A 42 10.29 9.80 9.58
N ASN A 43 10.62 8.52 9.36
CA ASN A 43 12.00 8.08 9.17
C ASN A 43 12.61 8.69 7.90
N SER A 44 11.86 8.72 6.81
CA SER A 44 12.29 9.28 5.51
C SER A 44 12.47 10.80 5.57
N LEU A 45 11.69 11.49 6.40
CA LEU A 45 11.75 12.94 6.58
C LEU A 45 12.54 13.39 7.82
N ARG A 46 13.29 12.45 8.45
CA ARG A 46 14.07 12.76 9.66
C ARG A 46 14.98 13.98 9.47
N GLY A 47 14.87 14.94 10.38
CA GLY A 47 15.62 16.21 10.34
C GLY A 47 15.06 17.25 9.36
N LYS A 48 14.05 16.92 8.56
CA LYS A 48 13.37 17.86 7.65
C LYS A 48 12.01 18.29 8.17
N LYS A 49 11.20 17.32 8.64
CA LYS A 49 9.82 17.55 9.11
C LYS A 49 9.49 16.67 10.29
N GLU A 50 8.63 17.18 11.18
CA GLU A 50 7.97 16.42 12.24
C GLU A 50 6.65 15.82 11.69
N VAL A 51 6.42 14.54 11.92
CA VAL A 51 5.17 13.87 11.53
C VAL A 51 4.39 13.47 12.77
N ILE A 52 3.21 14.03 12.95
CA ILE A 52 2.23 13.59 13.96
C ILE A 52 1.44 12.43 13.33
N ILE A 53 1.54 11.25 13.93
CA ILE A 53 1.03 10.02 13.34
C ILE A 53 -0.25 9.61 14.04
N TYR A 54 -1.29 9.30 13.26
CA TYR A 54 -2.52 8.71 13.76
C TYR A 54 -2.29 7.21 14.08
N ASP A 55 -2.84 6.73 15.22
CA ASP A 55 -2.62 5.36 15.71
C ASP A 55 -3.65 4.37 15.11
N GLY A 56 -3.76 4.33 13.80
CA GLY A 56 -4.54 3.34 13.05
C GLY A 56 -3.63 2.43 12.25
N VAL A 57 -4.01 1.18 12.04
CA VAL A 57 -3.22 0.21 11.28
C VAL A 57 -4.09 -0.57 10.30
N CYS A 58 -3.50 -0.97 9.17
CA CYS A 58 -4.10 -1.94 8.28
C CYS A 58 -4.07 -3.33 8.94
N GLU A 59 -5.24 -3.95 9.15
CA GLU A 59 -5.36 -5.26 9.81
C GLU A 59 -4.59 -6.38 9.08
N VAL A 60 -4.41 -6.24 7.76
CA VAL A 60 -3.66 -7.20 6.93
C VAL A 60 -2.16 -7.06 7.17
N HIS A 61 -1.65 -5.85 7.02
CA HIS A 61 -0.20 -5.61 7.12
C HIS A 61 0.33 -5.73 8.54
N ALA A 62 -0.51 -5.50 9.56
CA ALA A 62 -0.17 -5.71 10.97
C ALA A 62 0.04 -7.19 11.36
N LEU A 63 -0.34 -8.15 10.51
CA LEU A 63 -0.11 -9.59 10.76
C LEU A 63 1.32 -10.05 10.44
N PHE A 64 2.05 -9.28 9.69
CA PHE A 64 3.44 -9.57 9.37
C PHE A 64 4.38 -9.05 10.46
N THR A 65 5.45 -9.79 10.74
CA THR A 65 6.49 -9.40 11.69
C THR A 65 7.87 -9.65 11.09
N GLY A 66 8.84 -8.79 11.43
CA GLY A 66 10.22 -8.93 10.94
C GLY A 66 10.83 -10.29 11.31
N GLU A 67 10.53 -10.82 12.51
CA GLU A 67 11.00 -12.16 12.92
C GLU A 67 10.56 -13.26 11.94
N LYS A 68 9.29 -13.24 11.50
CA LYS A 68 8.79 -14.20 10.51
C LYS A 68 9.49 -14.05 9.16
N VAL A 69 9.68 -12.82 8.70
CA VAL A 69 10.36 -12.51 7.44
C VAL A 69 11.81 -13.03 7.50
N LEU A 70 12.53 -12.69 8.57
CA LEU A 70 13.91 -13.13 8.78
C LEU A 70 14.01 -14.68 8.80
N SER A 71 13.11 -15.33 9.55
CA SER A 71 13.05 -16.81 9.58
C SER A 71 12.88 -17.43 8.19
N TRP A 72 12.12 -16.79 7.31
CA TRP A 72 11.92 -17.28 5.95
C TRP A 72 13.12 -17.01 5.05
N LYS A 73 13.77 -15.86 5.17
CA LYS A 73 15.05 -15.56 4.49
C LYS A 73 16.13 -16.59 4.88
N GLU A 74 16.26 -16.91 6.17
CA GLU A 74 17.21 -17.91 6.66
C GLU A 74 16.92 -19.30 6.11
N ARG A 75 15.64 -19.72 6.10
CA ARG A 75 15.25 -21.04 5.55
C ARG A 75 15.54 -21.12 4.05
N ALA A 76 15.21 -20.09 3.29
CA ALA A 76 15.50 -20.01 1.86
C ALA A 76 17.01 -20.13 1.61
N LYS A 77 17.82 -19.36 2.34
CA LYS A 77 19.28 -19.40 2.27
C LYS A 77 19.85 -20.80 2.58
N ASN A 78 19.32 -21.48 3.60
CA ASN A 78 19.79 -22.81 3.98
C ASN A 78 19.54 -23.89 2.92
N ILE A 79 18.59 -23.68 2.02
CA ILE A 79 18.30 -24.57 0.89
C ILE A 79 18.80 -24.02 -0.46
N GLY A 80 19.61 -22.95 -0.43
CA GLY A 80 20.24 -22.37 -1.62
C GLY A 80 19.31 -21.52 -2.49
N ILE A 81 18.20 -21.02 -1.93
CA ILE A 81 17.28 -20.11 -2.62
C ILE A 81 17.69 -18.66 -2.33
N ASP A 82 17.84 -17.87 -3.39
CA ASP A 82 18.01 -16.40 -3.32
C ASP A 82 16.62 -15.75 -3.31
N LEU A 83 16.13 -15.43 -2.11
CA LEU A 83 14.78 -14.94 -1.88
C LEU A 83 14.77 -13.41 -1.83
N GLN A 84 13.99 -12.79 -2.72
CA GLN A 84 13.73 -11.34 -2.70
C GLN A 84 12.44 -11.03 -1.93
N VAL A 85 12.52 -10.15 -0.96
CA VAL A 85 11.38 -9.74 -0.10
C VAL A 85 10.87 -8.37 -0.52
N LEU A 86 9.62 -8.30 -0.93
CA LEU A 86 8.95 -7.08 -1.39
C LEU A 86 7.78 -6.77 -0.45
N SER A 87 7.78 -5.60 0.19
CA SER A 87 6.82 -5.26 1.23
C SER A 87 6.06 -3.96 0.98
N HIS A 88 4.80 -3.93 1.40
CA HIS A 88 4.00 -2.73 1.37
C HIS A 88 4.39 -1.77 2.52
N PRO A 89 4.41 -0.44 2.31
CA PRO A 89 4.84 0.53 3.34
C PRO A 89 3.90 0.63 4.56
N GLU A 90 2.73 -0.01 4.53
CA GLU A 90 1.86 -0.20 5.70
C GLU A 90 2.30 -1.36 6.61
N CYS A 91 3.43 -2.01 6.33
CA CYS A 91 4.06 -2.97 7.23
C CYS A 91 4.85 -2.25 8.34
N ALA A 92 4.97 -2.90 9.50
CA ALA A 92 5.76 -2.40 10.61
C ALA A 92 7.25 -2.25 10.26
N ALA A 93 7.96 -1.38 10.98
CA ALA A 93 9.34 -1.03 10.68
C ALA A 93 10.28 -2.26 10.65
N ASP A 94 10.09 -3.22 11.57
CA ASP A 94 10.86 -4.47 11.62
C ASP A 94 10.69 -5.33 10.35
N VAL A 95 9.52 -5.31 9.73
CA VAL A 95 9.27 -5.96 8.42
C VAL A 95 9.97 -5.22 7.30
N LEU A 96 9.89 -3.88 7.31
CA LEU A 96 10.50 -3.04 6.27
C LEU A 96 12.04 -3.10 6.31
N GLU A 97 12.64 -3.25 7.49
CA GLU A 97 14.08 -3.46 7.67
C GLU A 97 14.58 -4.75 7.03
N GLU A 98 13.74 -5.79 7.00
CA GLU A 98 14.04 -7.08 6.37
C GLU A 98 13.67 -7.13 4.89
N SER A 99 13.13 -6.05 4.32
CA SER A 99 12.65 -6.01 2.95
C SER A 99 13.70 -5.48 1.98
N ASP A 100 13.80 -6.12 0.82
CA ASP A 100 14.72 -5.70 -0.25
C ASP A 100 14.10 -4.57 -1.09
N ILE A 101 12.76 -4.56 -1.21
CA ILE A 101 12.01 -3.52 -1.93
C ILE A 101 10.77 -3.13 -1.09
N ILE A 102 10.55 -1.82 -0.93
CA ILE A 102 9.37 -1.26 -0.29
C ILE A 102 8.60 -0.43 -1.30
N GLY A 103 7.30 -0.69 -1.45
CA GLY A 103 6.48 0.05 -2.39
C GLY A 103 4.99 -0.27 -2.36
N SER A 104 4.21 0.53 -3.08
CA SER A 104 2.78 0.27 -3.27
C SER A 104 2.54 -1.06 -3.99
N SER A 105 1.32 -1.58 -3.95
CA SER A 105 0.97 -2.82 -4.67
C SER A 105 1.36 -2.79 -6.15
N GLU A 106 1.23 -1.64 -6.81
CA GLU A 106 1.65 -1.47 -8.21
C GLU A 106 3.17 -1.55 -8.37
N VAL A 107 3.94 -0.98 -7.43
CA VAL A 107 5.41 -1.10 -7.41
C VAL A 107 5.82 -2.54 -7.19
N LEU A 108 5.21 -3.23 -6.21
CA LEU A 108 5.51 -4.63 -5.92
C LEU A 108 5.26 -5.52 -7.14
N ILE A 109 4.16 -5.30 -7.88
CA ILE A 109 3.86 -6.04 -9.10
C ILE A 109 4.93 -5.78 -10.18
N LYS A 110 5.23 -4.51 -10.47
CA LYS A 110 6.23 -4.13 -11.50
C LYS A 110 7.60 -4.69 -11.17
N GLU A 111 8.04 -4.56 -9.93
CA GLU A 111 9.34 -5.06 -9.49
C GLU A 111 9.41 -6.60 -9.52
N SER A 112 8.32 -7.29 -9.13
CA SER A 112 8.26 -8.76 -9.27
C SER A 112 8.43 -9.21 -10.72
N ILE A 113 7.76 -8.52 -11.66
CA ILE A 113 7.87 -8.82 -13.09
C ILE A 113 9.29 -8.54 -13.59
N ARG A 114 9.88 -7.40 -13.21
CA ARG A 114 11.26 -7.00 -13.57
C ARG A 114 12.27 -8.03 -13.07
N LEU A 115 12.21 -8.39 -11.79
CA LEU A 115 13.08 -9.40 -11.18
C LEU A 115 12.97 -10.74 -11.90
N GLY A 116 11.74 -11.16 -12.25
CA GLY A 116 11.52 -12.38 -13.03
C GLY A 116 12.14 -12.33 -14.43
N GLN A 117 12.15 -11.19 -15.09
CA GLN A 117 12.82 -10.98 -16.39
C GLN A 117 14.34 -11.05 -16.27
N GLU A 118 14.89 -10.65 -15.12
CA GLU A 118 16.32 -10.73 -14.79
C GLU A 118 16.77 -12.12 -14.33
N GLY A 119 15.84 -13.08 -14.28
CA GLY A 119 16.14 -14.47 -13.93
C GLY A 119 15.97 -14.81 -12.45
N MET A 120 15.48 -13.87 -11.62
CA MET A 120 15.06 -14.13 -10.25
C MET A 120 13.76 -14.94 -10.27
N THR A 121 13.73 -16.06 -9.53
CA THR A 121 12.56 -16.94 -9.55
C THR A 121 11.77 -16.93 -8.25
N ASP A 122 12.39 -16.54 -7.14
CA ASP A 122 11.84 -16.71 -5.81
C ASP A 122 11.61 -15.36 -5.14
N ILE A 123 10.34 -15.01 -4.97
CA ILE A 123 9.89 -13.71 -4.46
C ILE A 123 8.93 -13.93 -3.29
N MET A 124 9.15 -13.18 -2.21
CA MET A 124 8.21 -13.08 -1.09
C MET A 124 7.46 -11.75 -1.16
N LEU A 125 6.15 -11.81 -1.25
CA LEU A 125 5.27 -10.63 -1.21
C LEU A 125 4.66 -10.48 0.17
N ILE A 126 4.98 -9.38 0.85
CA ILE A 126 4.47 -9.02 2.16
C ILE A 126 3.37 -7.97 1.98
N THR A 127 2.20 -8.44 1.60
CA THR A 127 0.98 -7.65 1.36
C THR A 127 -0.23 -8.58 1.22
N GLU A 128 -1.38 -8.04 0.84
CA GLU A 128 -2.61 -8.80 0.57
C GLU A 128 -2.42 -9.77 -0.62
N CYS A 129 -2.95 -10.99 -0.48
CA CYS A 129 -2.66 -12.10 -1.41
C CYS A 129 -3.14 -11.88 -2.85
N GLY A 130 -4.12 -11.02 -3.10
CA GLY A 130 -4.53 -10.66 -4.47
C GLY A 130 -3.42 -10.00 -5.29
N THR A 131 -2.42 -9.41 -4.64
CA THR A 131 -1.21 -8.92 -5.33
C THR A 131 -0.40 -10.09 -5.90
N ALA A 132 -0.25 -11.18 -5.16
CA ALA A 132 0.43 -12.38 -5.62
C ALA A 132 -0.33 -13.04 -6.80
N ASP A 133 -1.65 -13.11 -6.72
CA ASP A 133 -2.49 -13.64 -7.80
C ASP A 133 -2.28 -12.86 -9.10
N ARG A 134 -2.21 -11.53 -9.01
CA ARG A 134 -1.95 -10.67 -10.17
C ARG A 134 -0.55 -10.87 -10.73
N VAL A 135 0.49 -10.94 -9.90
CA VAL A 135 1.86 -11.23 -10.35
C VAL A 135 1.93 -12.59 -11.04
N MET A 136 1.33 -13.63 -10.48
CA MET A 136 1.28 -14.97 -11.09
C MET A 136 0.57 -14.97 -12.43
N ALA A 137 -0.54 -14.26 -12.57
CA ALA A 137 -1.27 -14.14 -13.82
C ALA A 137 -0.44 -13.42 -14.89
N GLU A 138 0.19 -12.29 -14.57
CA GLU A 138 0.97 -11.50 -15.52
C GLU A 138 2.29 -12.19 -15.93
N THR A 139 2.91 -12.94 -15.03
CA THR A 139 4.15 -13.70 -15.29
C THR A 139 3.89 -15.10 -15.83
N LYS A 140 2.62 -15.49 -16.04
CA LYS A 140 2.21 -16.83 -16.47
C LYS A 140 2.78 -17.93 -15.57
N GLN A 141 2.76 -17.70 -14.26
CA GLN A 141 3.22 -18.63 -13.22
C GLN A 141 4.71 -19.00 -13.32
N LYS A 142 5.54 -18.15 -13.88
CA LYS A 142 7.00 -18.38 -13.97
C LYS A 142 7.76 -18.03 -12.68
N LEU A 143 7.12 -17.35 -11.74
CA LEU A 143 7.71 -16.98 -10.46
C LEU A 143 7.16 -17.85 -9.34
N ASN A 144 8.04 -18.21 -8.42
CA ASN A 144 7.67 -18.81 -7.14
C ASN A 144 7.34 -17.72 -6.16
N ILE A 145 6.06 -17.42 -5.99
CA ILE A 145 5.62 -16.44 -5.01
C ILE A 145 5.48 -17.12 -3.65
N MET A 146 6.39 -16.77 -2.74
CA MET A 146 6.36 -17.23 -1.37
C MET A 146 5.62 -16.23 -0.48
N GLY A 147 5.03 -16.72 0.58
CA GLY A 147 4.37 -15.86 1.56
C GLY A 147 3.14 -16.51 2.19
N THR A 148 2.62 -15.87 3.24
CA THR A 148 1.32 -16.22 3.81
C THR A 148 0.23 -15.57 2.99
N CYS A 149 -0.78 -16.35 2.59
CA CYS A 149 -1.98 -15.79 1.98
C CYS A 149 -2.80 -15.09 3.07
N VAL A 150 -2.62 -13.78 3.20
CA VAL A 150 -3.45 -12.94 4.06
C VAL A 150 -4.45 -12.21 3.19
N MET A 151 -5.73 -12.50 3.39
CA MET A 151 -6.82 -11.89 2.64
C MET A 151 -7.41 -10.69 3.40
N CYS A 152 -7.63 -9.60 2.70
CA CYS A 152 -8.36 -8.46 3.24
C CYS A 152 -9.87 -8.69 3.05
N ARG A 153 -10.61 -8.87 4.16
CA ARG A 153 -12.07 -9.04 4.13
C ARG A 153 -12.79 -7.87 3.50
N HIS A 154 -12.24 -6.65 3.62
CA HIS A 154 -12.84 -5.44 3.04
C HIS A 154 -12.65 -5.41 1.51
N MET A 155 -11.47 -5.77 1.00
CA MET A 155 -11.24 -5.88 -0.43
C MET A 155 -12.05 -7.01 -1.08
N LYS A 156 -12.31 -8.10 -0.35
CA LYS A 156 -13.09 -9.25 -0.83
C LYS A 156 -14.59 -9.12 -0.58
N ALA A 157 -15.05 -8.04 0.04
CA ALA A 157 -16.49 -7.79 0.25
C ALA A 157 -17.25 -7.41 -1.01
N THR A 158 -16.57 -6.86 -2.02
CA THR A 158 -17.18 -6.52 -3.31
C THR A 158 -16.85 -7.60 -4.33
N LEU A 159 -17.87 -8.30 -4.82
CA LEU A 159 -17.76 -9.35 -5.81
C LEU A 159 -17.94 -8.79 -7.23
N LEU A 160 -17.53 -9.55 -8.23
CA LEU A 160 -17.70 -9.17 -9.64
C LEU A 160 -19.19 -9.05 -10.02
N GLU A 161 -20.03 -9.90 -9.45
CA GLU A 161 -21.48 -9.88 -9.59
C GLU A 161 -22.09 -8.60 -9.04
N ASP A 162 -21.58 -8.08 -7.91
CA ASP A 162 -22.03 -6.80 -7.32
C ASP A 162 -21.69 -5.62 -8.23
N ILE A 163 -20.50 -5.64 -8.84
CA ILE A 163 -20.08 -4.62 -9.81
C ILE A 163 -20.98 -4.66 -11.04
N LEU A 164 -21.22 -5.87 -11.60
CA LEU A 164 -22.08 -6.05 -12.76
C LEU A 164 -23.51 -5.60 -12.49
N GLN A 165 -24.03 -5.94 -11.31
CA GLN A 165 -25.37 -5.55 -10.89
C GLN A 165 -25.48 -4.03 -10.73
N ALA A 166 -24.48 -3.37 -10.08
CA ALA A 166 -24.45 -1.91 -9.92
C ALA A 166 -24.37 -1.16 -11.25
N LEU A 167 -23.69 -1.72 -12.26
CA LEU A 167 -23.61 -1.13 -13.60
C LEU A 167 -24.89 -1.29 -14.41
N ARG A 168 -25.64 -2.37 -14.20
CA ARG A 168 -26.86 -2.66 -14.94
C ARG A 168 -28.08 -2.00 -14.33
N GLU A 169 -28.25 -2.16 -13.03
CA GLU A 169 -29.42 -1.72 -12.28
C GLU A 169 -29.01 -1.44 -10.82
N PRO A 170 -28.43 -0.25 -10.53
CA PRO A 170 -27.92 0.06 -9.19
C PRO A 170 -29.06 0.02 -8.15
N ARG A 171 -28.83 -0.65 -7.03
CA ARG A 171 -29.71 -0.62 -5.87
C ARG A 171 -29.59 0.72 -5.15
N ALA A 172 -30.60 1.12 -4.39
CA ALA A 172 -30.62 2.40 -3.70
C ALA A 172 -29.39 2.60 -2.77
N GLU A 173 -28.96 1.53 -2.08
CA GLU A 173 -27.77 1.56 -1.21
C GLU A 173 -26.43 1.67 -1.95
N GLN A 174 -26.41 1.48 -3.26
CA GLN A 174 -25.23 1.65 -4.11
C GLN A 174 -25.12 3.05 -4.70
N ILE A 175 -26.16 3.87 -4.54
CA ILE A 175 -26.19 5.27 -5.01
C ILE A 175 -25.65 6.15 -3.88
N ILE A 176 -24.50 6.77 -4.11
CA ILE A 176 -23.85 7.63 -3.12
C ILE A 176 -24.25 9.08 -3.38
N GLU A 177 -24.92 9.67 -2.41
CA GLU A 177 -25.24 11.09 -2.39
C GLU A 177 -24.46 11.78 -1.28
N LEU A 178 -23.78 12.85 -1.59
CA LEU A 178 -22.95 13.63 -0.66
C LEU A 178 -23.39 15.09 -0.64
N ASP A 179 -23.22 15.76 0.50
CA ASP A 179 -23.38 17.20 0.61
C ASP A 179 -22.40 17.92 -0.33
N GLN A 180 -22.88 18.96 -1.02
CA GLN A 180 -22.09 19.70 -2.01
C GLN A 180 -20.81 20.30 -1.41
N LYS A 181 -20.85 20.77 -0.16
CA LYS A 181 -19.68 21.34 0.52
C LYS A 181 -18.62 20.26 0.83
N ILE A 182 -19.08 19.05 1.15
CA ILE A 182 -18.16 17.90 1.34
C ILE A 182 -17.49 17.54 0.02
N ILE A 183 -18.27 17.51 -1.09
CA ILE A 183 -17.73 17.24 -2.43
C ILE A 183 -16.65 18.26 -2.79
N GLU A 184 -16.93 19.56 -2.63
CA GLU A 184 -16.00 20.64 -2.99
C GLU A 184 -14.69 20.57 -2.18
N LYS A 185 -14.78 20.39 -0.86
CA LYS A 185 -13.60 20.27 0.02
C LYS A 185 -12.81 19.01 -0.26
N ALA A 186 -13.47 17.86 -0.39
CA ALA A 186 -12.80 16.58 -0.69
C ALA A 186 -12.14 16.60 -2.07
N LYS A 187 -12.77 17.26 -3.05
CA LYS A 187 -12.17 17.49 -4.37
C LYS A 187 -10.92 18.33 -4.27
N PHE A 188 -10.93 19.42 -3.47
CA PHE A 188 -9.76 20.26 -3.28
C PHE A 188 -8.54 19.46 -2.80
N SER A 189 -8.68 18.64 -1.76
CA SER A 189 -7.57 17.82 -1.23
C SER A 189 -7.05 16.77 -2.22
N LEU A 190 -7.91 16.28 -3.13
CA LEU A 190 -7.52 15.41 -4.24
C LEU A 190 -6.79 16.18 -5.35
N ASP A 191 -7.25 17.39 -5.71
CA ASP A 191 -6.59 18.24 -6.70
C ASP A 191 -5.18 18.64 -6.21
N GLU A 192 -5.04 18.93 -4.91
CA GLU A 192 -3.74 19.18 -4.28
C GLU A 192 -2.80 17.96 -4.35
N MET A 193 -3.32 16.75 -4.20
CA MET A 193 -2.53 15.52 -4.40
C MET A 193 -1.89 15.50 -5.80
N PHE A 194 -2.67 15.76 -6.83
CA PHE A 194 -2.14 15.78 -8.20
C PHE A 194 -1.13 16.90 -8.40
N ARG A 195 -1.41 18.10 -7.89
CA ARG A 195 -0.50 19.25 -7.97
C ARG A 195 0.87 18.96 -7.33
N TYR A 196 0.90 18.36 -6.14
CA TYR A 196 2.15 18.01 -5.47
C TYR A 196 2.84 16.76 -6.03
N ALA A 197 2.11 15.87 -6.68
CA ALA A 197 2.69 14.71 -7.35
C ALA A 197 3.46 15.08 -8.63
N GLU A 198 3.16 16.23 -9.24
CA GLU A 198 3.87 16.73 -10.45
C GLU A 198 5.17 17.48 -10.12
N LEU A 199 5.35 17.97 -8.89
CA LEU A 199 6.57 18.65 -8.40
C LEU A 199 7.72 17.66 -8.18
#